data_fd1002802381c067a37dcc7a990bd9a0
#
_entry.id   fd1002802381c067a37dcc7a990bd9a0
#
_cell.length_a   1.000
_cell.length_b   1.000
_cell.length_c   1.000
_cell.angle_alpha   90.00
_cell.angle_beta   90.00
_cell.angle_gamma   90.00
#
_symmetry.space_group_name_H-M   'P 1'
#
loop_
_entity.id
_entity.type
_entity.pdbx_description
1 polymer ?
#
loop_
_entity_poly.entity_id
_entity_poly.type
_entity_poly.pdbx_seq_one_letter_code
_entity_poly.pdbx_strand_id
1 'polypeptide(L)'
;MQIEARPVELAEVGRLRDLYRAEANCQIIHDSFLPRQLADPYLLLADGRIAGYGSFSKQYGPPRILEFYTVPAMRGVALGMFRELLATTGATHIEAQSNIRLMLTMLYDCASSISVENILFEDGLRTFLPSPGGIFRQVGPEETNPDGDWVVESDAGIVASGGYLCHYNPPYGDIYMSVAESARRRGYGSYIVQELKRVTYEGGRKPAARCNADNFASRRTLERAGMFVCGRLLLGEVKAPAS
;
A
#
# COMPACT_ATOMS: atom_id res chain seq x y z
N MET A 1 -4.02 29.78 -17.68
CA MET A 1 -3.06 28.98 -16.91
C MET A 1 -2.67 27.79 -17.75
N GLN A 2 -1.40 27.72 -18.07
CA GLN A 2 -0.82 26.59 -18.80
C GLN A 2 -0.43 25.51 -17.81
N ILE A 3 -0.89 24.29 -18.04
CA ILE A 3 -0.54 23.12 -17.24
C ILE A 3 0.33 22.20 -18.09
N GLU A 4 1.35 21.60 -17.47
CA GLU A 4 2.28 20.69 -18.12
C GLU A 4 2.60 19.53 -17.16
N ALA A 5 2.62 18.30 -17.68
CA ALA A 5 3.15 17.11 -16.99
C ALA A 5 4.42 16.65 -17.72
N ARG A 6 5.54 16.61 -17.02
CA ARG A 6 6.86 16.30 -17.60
C ARG A 6 7.52 15.13 -16.88
N PRO A 7 8.00 14.09 -17.60
CA PRO A 7 8.80 13.04 -17.01
C PRO A 7 10.09 13.61 -16.44
N VAL A 8 10.52 13.14 -15.28
CA VAL A 8 11.68 13.64 -14.54
C VAL A 8 12.39 12.51 -13.80
N GLU A 9 13.58 12.80 -13.26
CA GLU A 9 14.25 11.87 -12.37
C GLU A 9 13.63 11.90 -10.95
N LEU A 10 13.72 10.79 -10.23
CA LEU A 10 13.15 10.65 -8.88
C LEU A 10 13.60 11.77 -7.92
N ALA A 11 14.84 12.22 -8.03
CA ALA A 11 15.39 13.28 -7.17
C ALA A 11 14.63 14.61 -7.32
N GLU A 12 14.07 14.93 -8.51
CA GLU A 12 13.34 16.17 -8.75
C GLU A 12 12.00 16.25 -8.02
N VAL A 13 11.40 15.08 -7.71
CA VAL A 13 10.13 15.00 -6.99
C VAL A 13 10.28 14.66 -5.49
N GLY A 14 11.51 14.46 -5.01
CA GLY A 14 11.78 13.99 -3.64
C GLY A 14 11.06 14.83 -2.57
N ARG A 15 11.23 16.17 -2.61
CA ARG A 15 10.57 17.09 -1.67
C ARG A 15 9.03 17.03 -1.74
N LEU A 16 8.47 16.87 -2.93
CA LEU A 16 7.02 16.75 -3.10
C LEU A 16 6.50 15.43 -2.52
N ARG A 17 7.27 14.34 -2.65
CA ARG A 17 6.95 13.06 -2.05
C ARG A 17 7.00 13.11 -0.53
N ASP A 18 7.94 13.84 0.05
CA ASP A 18 7.99 14.05 1.51
C ASP A 18 6.74 14.80 2.01
N LEU A 19 6.28 15.83 1.28
CA LEU A 19 5.03 16.52 1.60
C LEU A 19 3.82 15.59 1.44
N TYR A 20 3.77 14.78 0.39
CA TYR A 20 2.72 13.78 0.20
C TYR A 20 2.64 12.80 1.37
N ARG A 21 3.78 12.25 1.80
CA ARG A 21 3.86 11.33 2.95
C ARG A 21 3.45 12.02 4.26
N ALA A 22 3.86 13.25 4.47
CA ALA A 22 3.51 14.02 5.67
C ALA A 22 2.00 14.27 5.78
N GLU A 23 1.30 14.39 4.65
CA GLU A 23 -0.15 14.57 4.62
C GLU A 23 -0.94 13.24 4.68
N ALA A 24 -0.30 12.12 4.35
CA ALA A 24 -0.96 10.82 4.34
C ALA A 24 -1.06 10.27 5.77
N ASN A 25 -2.28 9.96 6.21
CA ASN A 25 -2.54 9.40 7.54
C ASN A 25 -2.59 7.88 7.53
N CYS A 26 -2.09 7.22 6.50
CA CYS A 26 -2.23 5.78 6.34
C CYS A 26 -1.09 5.18 5.56
N GLN A 27 -1.06 3.86 5.53
CA GLN A 27 -0.16 3.08 4.70
C GLN A 27 -0.25 3.52 3.24
N ILE A 28 0.91 3.84 2.65
CA ILE A 28 1.06 4.13 1.22
C ILE A 28 1.78 2.95 0.59
N ILE A 29 1.04 2.08 -0.09
CA ILE A 29 1.61 0.84 -0.64
C ILE A 29 2.49 1.08 -1.88
N HIS A 30 2.31 2.20 -2.58
CA HIS A 30 3.07 2.52 -3.80
C HIS A 30 4.42 3.19 -3.54
N ASP A 31 4.71 3.58 -2.31
CA ASP A 31 5.90 4.37 -1.98
C ASP A 31 7.21 3.74 -2.45
N SER A 32 7.26 2.41 -2.51
CA SER A 32 8.43 1.67 -2.99
C SER A 32 8.56 1.60 -4.52
N PHE A 33 7.53 1.94 -5.28
CA PHE A 33 7.54 1.72 -6.74
C PHE A 33 8.54 2.62 -7.45
N LEU A 34 8.58 3.90 -7.10
CA LEU A 34 9.53 4.84 -7.69
C LEU A 34 11.00 4.48 -7.36
N PRO A 35 11.41 4.23 -6.10
CA PRO A 35 12.78 3.83 -5.80
C PRO A 35 13.21 2.51 -6.44
N ARG A 36 12.28 1.62 -6.73
CA ARG A 36 12.51 0.32 -7.38
C ARG A 36 12.40 0.38 -8.90
N GLN A 37 12.21 1.56 -9.48
CA GLN A 37 12.02 1.76 -10.93
C GLN A 37 10.83 0.97 -11.51
N LEU A 38 9.78 0.79 -10.71
CA LEU A 38 8.52 0.15 -11.12
C LEU A 38 7.46 1.16 -11.55
N ALA A 39 7.76 2.45 -11.42
CA ALA A 39 6.95 3.57 -11.88
C ALA A 39 7.87 4.74 -12.29
N ASP A 40 7.39 5.56 -13.18
CA ASP A 40 8.05 6.76 -13.68
C ASP A 40 7.50 8.00 -12.97
N PRO A 41 8.34 8.90 -12.44
CA PRO A 41 7.90 10.15 -11.84
C PRO A 41 7.64 11.22 -12.90
N TYR A 42 6.60 12.02 -12.67
CA TYR A 42 6.23 13.19 -13.49
C TYR A 42 6.14 14.43 -12.60
N LEU A 43 6.80 15.50 -13.00
CA LEU A 43 6.65 16.82 -12.40
C LEU A 43 5.44 17.53 -13.04
N LEU A 44 4.60 18.15 -12.21
CA LEU A 44 3.45 18.92 -12.63
C LEU A 44 3.76 20.42 -12.49
N LEU A 45 3.58 21.15 -13.57
CA LEU A 45 3.85 22.59 -13.65
C LEU A 45 2.55 23.36 -13.93
N ALA A 46 2.43 24.53 -13.34
CA ALA A 46 1.38 25.51 -13.65
C ALA A 46 2.04 26.86 -13.92
N ASP A 47 1.86 27.40 -15.12
CA ASP A 47 2.53 28.61 -15.62
C ASP A 47 4.06 28.56 -15.35
N GLY A 48 4.68 27.40 -15.64
CA GLY A 48 6.11 27.15 -15.46
C GLY A 48 6.58 26.98 -14.01
N ARG A 49 5.67 27.01 -13.01
CA ARG A 49 6.01 26.82 -11.60
C ARG A 49 5.69 25.41 -11.13
N ILE A 50 6.54 24.86 -10.28
CA ILE A 50 6.30 23.54 -9.66
C ILE A 50 5.02 23.58 -8.84
N ALA A 51 4.08 22.71 -9.20
CA ALA A 51 2.74 22.65 -8.62
C ALA A 51 2.42 21.30 -7.96
N GLY A 52 3.12 20.23 -8.34
CA GLY A 52 2.90 18.90 -7.81
C GLY A 52 3.71 17.84 -8.54
N TYR A 53 3.38 16.59 -8.29
CA TYR A 53 3.94 15.44 -9.01
C TYR A 53 2.89 14.32 -9.17
N GLY A 54 3.19 13.39 -10.07
CA GLY A 54 2.48 12.14 -10.20
C GLY A 54 3.42 10.99 -10.45
N SER A 55 2.96 9.75 -10.30
CA SER A 55 3.69 8.57 -10.71
C SER A 55 2.84 7.68 -11.62
N PHE A 56 3.48 7.14 -12.64
CA PHE A 56 2.87 6.30 -13.66
C PHE A 56 3.57 4.96 -13.74
N SER A 57 2.82 3.86 -13.81
CA SER A 57 3.37 2.52 -13.93
C SER A 57 2.71 1.72 -15.06
N LYS A 58 3.54 0.94 -15.76
CA LYS A 58 3.14 -0.13 -16.70
C LYS A 58 3.42 -1.52 -16.13
N GLN A 59 3.90 -1.58 -14.89
CA GLN A 59 4.29 -2.82 -14.23
C GLN A 59 3.11 -3.43 -13.46
N TYR A 60 3.04 -4.75 -13.45
CA TYR A 60 2.06 -5.51 -12.64
C TYR A 60 0.58 -5.17 -12.90
N GLY A 61 0.22 -4.98 -14.17
CA GLY A 61 -1.16 -4.73 -14.58
C GLY A 61 -1.29 -3.67 -15.67
N PRO A 62 -2.47 -3.11 -15.88
CA PRO A 62 -2.68 -2.09 -16.90
C PRO A 62 -1.90 -0.80 -16.59
N PRO A 63 -1.58 0.01 -17.63
CA PRO A 63 -0.95 1.32 -17.44
C PRO A 63 -1.79 2.21 -16.53
N ARG A 64 -1.21 2.67 -15.39
CA ARG A 64 -1.99 3.37 -14.36
C ARG A 64 -1.23 4.46 -13.63
N ILE A 65 -1.97 5.46 -13.14
CA ILE A 65 -1.45 6.44 -12.17
C ILE A 65 -1.55 5.83 -10.78
N LEU A 66 -0.44 5.89 -10.02
CA LEU A 66 -0.31 5.36 -8.66
C LEU A 66 -0.24 6.44 -7.59
N GLU A 67 0.43 7.55 -7.88
CA GLU A 67 0.56 8.68 -6.95
C GLU A 67 0.19 9.97 -7.67
N PHE A 68 -0.45 10.87 -6.94
CA PHE A 68 -0.73 12.23 -7.39
C PHE A 68 -0.79 13.17 -6.18
N TYR A 69 -0.02 14.23 -6.27
CA TYR A 69 0.05 15.25 -5.24
C TYR A 69 0.14 16.63 -5.87
N THR A 70 -0.58 17.58 -5.30
CA THR A 70 -0.42 19.00 -5.60
C THR A 70 -0.17 19.78 -4.32
N VAL A 71 0.70 20.79 -4.38
CA VAL A 71 0.90 21.67 -3.23
C VAL A 71 -0.43 22.35 -2.86
N PRO A 72 -0.69 22.63 -1.57
CA PRO A 72 -1.99 23.14 -1.12
C PRO A 72 -2.51 24.35 -1.90
N ALA A 73 -1.63 25.28 -2.27
CA ALA A 73 -1.98 26.47 -3.04
C ALA A 73 -2.52 26.18 -4.46
N MET A 74 -2.24 24.99 -5.00
CA MET A 74 -2.61 24.58 -6.37
C MET A 74 -3.77 23.56 -6.39
N ARG A 75 -4.36 23.23 -5.26
CA ARG A 75 -5.47 22.24 -5.19
C ARG A 75 -6.73 22.67 -5.93
N GLY A 76 -6.97 23.96 -6.08
CA GLY A 76 -8.09 24.48 -6.87
C GLY A 76 -8.03 24.11 -8.37
N VAL A 77 -6.86 23.73 -8.87
CA VAL A 77 -6.63 23.32 -10.27
C VAL A 77 -6.17 21.87 -10.42
N ALA A 78 -6.24 21.09 -9.33
CA ALA A 78 -5.76 19.72 -9.27
C ALA A 78 -6.39 18.81 -10.34
N LEU A 79 -7.68 18.96 -10.64
CA LEU A 79 -8.36 18.18 -11.67
C LEU A 79 -7.77 18.43 -13.07
N GLY A 80 -7.45 19.68 -13.39
CA GLY A 80 -6.76 20.03 -14.65
C GLY A 80 -5.38 19.40 -14.74
N MET A 81 -4.61 19.44 -13.65
CA MET A 81 -3.28 18.79 -13.57
C MET A 81 -3.36 17.27 -13.70
N PHE A 82 -4.36 16.66 -13.07
CA PHE A 82 -4.53 15.22 -13.14
C PHE A 82 -4.93 14.76 -14.56
N ARG A 83 -5.79 15.51 -15.24
CA ARG A 83 -6.15 15.25 -16.64
C ARG A 83 -4.96 15.40 -17.59
N GLU A 84 -4.11 16.40 -17.36
CA GLU A 84 -2.87 16.56 -18.12
C GLU A 84 -1.92 15.38 -17.89
N LEU A 85 -1.79 14.92 -16.64
CA LEU A 85 -0.99 13.73 -16.31
C LEU A 85 -1.53 12.47 -17.02
N LEU A 86 -2.85 12.27 -17.03
CA LEU A 86 -3.48 11.17 -17.77
C LEU A 86 -3.21 11.25 -19.26
N ALA A 87 -3.35 12.45 -19.88
CA ALA A 87 -3.12 12.67 -21.30
C ALA A 87 -1.65 12.42 -21.68
N THR A 88 -0.71 12.94 -20.89
CA THR A 88 0.73 12.82 -21.13
C THR A 88 1.22 11.38 -20.98
N THR A 89 0.71 10.64 -19.99
CA THR A 89 1.15 9.26 -19.71
C THR A 89 0.44 8.21 -20.55
N GLY A 90 -0.74 8.50 -21.06
CA GLY A 90 -1.62 7.52 -21.69
C GLY A 90 -2.12 6.45 -20.71
N ALA A 91 -2.19 6.76 -19.41
CA ALA A 91 -2.71 5.85 -18.40
C ALA A 91 -4.17 5.47 -18.70
N THR A 92 -4.47 4.19 -18.66
CA THR A 92 -5.81 3.65 -18.85
C THR A 92 -6.54 3.40 -17.54
N HIS A 93 -5.81 3.41 -16.42
CA HIS A 93 -6.37 3.15 -15.09
C HIS A 93 -5.82 4.15 -14.06
N ILE A 94 -6.55 4.24 -12.96
CA ILE A 94 -6.19 5.01 -11.77
C ILE A 94 -6.28 4.07 -10.59
N GLU A 95 -5.20 3.92 -9.83
CA GLU A 95 -5.17 3.16 -8.59
C GLU A 95 -5.09 4.13 -7.41
N ALA A 96 -6.04 4.06 -6.49
CA ALA A 96 -6.16 5.01 -5.40
C ALA A 96 -6.43 4.33 -4.07
N GLN A 97 -5.82 4.81 -3.00
CA GLN A 97 -6.22 4.45 -1.63
C GLN A 97 -7.38 5.34 -1.19
N SER A 98 -8.46 4.74 -0.66
CA SER A 98 -9.68 5.45 -0.28
C SER A 98 -9.48 6.48 0.85
N ASN A 99 -8.40 6.38 1.60
CA ASN A 99 -8.01 7.29 2.68
C ASN A 99 -7.01 8.40 2.23
N ILE A 100 -6.68 8.47 0.94
CA ILE A 100 -5.93 9.58 0.34
C ILE A 100 -6.91 10.46 -0.44
N ARG A 101 -7.43 11.50 0.22
CA ARG A 101 -8.56 12.32 -0.26
C ARG A 101 -8.38 12.85 -1.68
N LEU A 102 -7.21 13.44 -1.97
CA LEU A 102 -6.97 14.05 -3.28
C LEU A 102 -7.02 13.00 -4.39
N MET A 103 -6.31 11.89 -4.22
CA MET A 103 -6.29 10.81 -5.21
C MET A 103 -7.65 10.15 -5.38
N LEU A 104 -8.39 9.97 -4.27
CA LEU A 104 -9.77 9.45 -4.30
C LEU A 104 -10.70 10.38 -5.09
N THR A 105 -10.57 11.71 -4.93
CA THR A 105 -11.34 12.67 -5.71
C THR A 105 -11.03 12.53 -7.20
N MET A 106 -9.75 12.45 -7.56
CA MET A 106 -9.34 12.26 -8.97
C MET A 106 -9.88 10.95 -9.54
N LEU A 107 -9.90 9.87 -8.75
CA LEU A 107 -10.48 8.60 -9.17
C LEU A 107 -11.97 8.76 -9.53
N TYR A 108 -12.79 9.35 -8.67
CA TYR A 108 -14.22 9.53 -8.94
C TYR A 108 -14.51 10.49 -10.10
N ASP A 109 -13.71 11.54 -10.26
CA ASP A 109 -13.88 12.52 -11.33
C ASP A 109 -13.48 11.95 -12.70
N CYS A 110 -12.40 11.14 -12.76
CA CYS A 110 -11.77 10.73 -14.01
C CYS A 110 -11.98 9.25 -14.37
N ALA A 111 -12.46 8.40 -13.46
CA ALA A 111 -12.63 6.98 -13.72
C ALA A 111 -14.08 6.52 -13.76
N SER A 112 -14.29 5.41 -14.46
CA SER A 112 -15.49 4.56 -14.47
C SER A 112 -15.11 3.17 -13.95
N SER A 113 -16.10 2.28 -13.79
CA SER A 113 -15.88 0.86 -13.46
C SER A 113 -14.92 0.66 -12.27
N ILE A 114 -15.17 1.39 -11.17
CA ILE A 114 -14.30 1.35 -9.98
C ILE A 114 -14.52 0.04 -9.22
N SER A 115 -13.44 -0.72 -9.01
CA SER A 115 -13.40 -1.95 -8.22
C SER A 115 -12.56 -1.81 -6.96
N VAL A 116 -12.76 -2.73 -6.01
CA VAL A 116 -11.95 -2.84 -4.79
C VAL A 116 -10.96 -3.99 -4.96
N GLU A 117 -9.67 -3.68 -4.97
CA GLU A 117 -8.60 -4.68 -5.08
C GLU A 117 -8.20 -5.23 -3.71
N ASN A 118 -7.91 -4.34 -2.77
CA ASN A 118 -7.46 -4.73 -1.43
C ASN A 118 -8.20 -3.97 -0.32
N ILE A 119 -8.25 -4.60 0.83
CA ILE A 119 -8.60 -3.99 2.12
C ILE A 119 -7.29 -3.62 2.81
N LEU A 120 -7.18 -2.39 3.32
CA LEU A 120 -6.04 -1.87 4.05
C LEU A 120 -6.33 -1.89 5.55
N PHE A 121 -5.35 -2.32 6.34
CA PHE A 121 -5.45 -2.44 7.78
C PHE A 121 -4.33 -1.68 8.48
N GLU A 122 -4.67 -1.08 9.61
CA GLU A 122 -3.74 -0.54 10.58
C GLU A 122 -3.91 -1.22 11.94
N ASP A 123 -2.89 -1.12 12.80
CA ASP A 123 -3.00 -1.64 14.15
C ASP A 123 -3.92 -0.77 15.01
N GLY A 124 -4.83 -1.41 15.73
CA GLY A 124 -5.82 -0.74 16.57
C GLY A 124 -5.83 -1.23 18.01
N LEU A 125 -5.66 -2.52 18.25
CA LEU A 125 -5.74 -3.11 19.57
C LEU A 125 -4.59 -4.09 19.84
N ARG A 126 -3.98 -3.95 21.01
CA ARG A 126 -3.11 -5.00 21.53
C ARG A 126 -3.96 -6.21 21.93
N THR A 127 -3.62 -7.37 21.41
CA THR A 127 -4.29 -8.65 21.73
C THR A 127 -3.39 -9.55 22.55
N PHE A 128 -4.00 -10.51 23.24
CA PHE A 128 -3.34 -11.51 24.09
C PHE A 128 -3.87 -12.91 23.75
N LEU A 129 -3.81 -13.25 22.44
CA LEU A 129 -4.24 -14.55 21.97
C LEU A 129 -3.27 -15.63 22.48
N PRO A 130 -3.77 -16.71 23.08
CA PRO A 130 -2.91 -17.82 23.50
C PRO A 130 -2.33 -18.52 22.26
N SER A 131 -1.11 -19.07 22.39
CA SER A 131 -0.55 -19.93 21.36
C SER A 131 -1.46 -21.14 21.14
N PRO A 132 -1.83 -21.45 19.90
CA PRO A 132 -2.61 -22.67 19.60
C PRO A 132 -1.80 -23.97 19.71
N GLY A 133 -0.55 -23.88 20.15
CA GLY A 133 0.47 -24.92 20.23
C GLY A 133 1.68 -24.56 19.38
N GLY A 134 2.86 -24.73 19.94
CA GLY A 134 4.13 -24.36 19.30
C GLY A 134 4.70 -23.04 19.78
N ILE A 135 5.89 -22.71 19.25
CA ILE A 135 6.73 -21.60 19.66
C ILE A 135 6.85 -20.63 18.49
N PHE A 136 6.61 -19.33 18.75
CA PHE A 136 6.93 -18.26 17.80
C PHE A 136 8.42 -17.93 17.92
N ARG A 137 9.15 -18.00 16.80
CA ARG A 137 10.59 -17.72 16.73
C ARG A 137 11.00 -17.11 15.41
N GLN A 138 12.16 -16.47 15.40
CA GLN A 138 12.82 -16.07 14.18
C GLN A 138 13.46 -17.30 13.49
N VAL A 139 13.48 -17.29 12.16
CA VAL A 139 14.20 -18.27 11.35
C VAL A 139 15.70 -18.10 11.58
N GLY A 140 16.39 -19.20 11.86
CA GLY A 140 17.84 -19.16 12.10
C GLY A 140 18.62 -18.82 10.84
N PRO A 141 19.87 -18.33 10.96
CA PRO A 141 20.68 -17.90 9.81
C PRO A 141 21.03 -19.03 8.82
N GLU A 142 21.02 -20.28 9.31
CA GLU A 142 21.29 -21.49 8.49
C GLU A 142 19.99 -22.14 7.96
N GLU A 143 18.84 -21.61 8.36
CA GLU A 143 17.54 -22.13 7.91
C GLU A 143 17.04 -21.36 6.68
N THR A 144 16.47 -22.08 5.74
CA THR A 144 15.79 -21.47 4.60
C THR A 144 14.28 -21.60 4.76
N ASN A 145 13.58 -20.47 4.91
CA ASN A 145 12.12 -20.44 4.89
C ASN A 145 11.65 -19.39 3.88
N PRO A 146 11.13 -19.81 2.71
CA PRO A 146 10.71 -18.88 1.65
C PRO A 146 9.48 -18.05 2.05
N ASP A 147 8.74 -18.47 3.07
CA ASP A 147 7.47 -17.87 3.47
C ASP A 147 7.62 -16.78 4.55
N GLY A 148 8.86 -16.47 5.00
CA GLY A 148 9.11 -15.36 5.92
C GLY A 148 10.20 -15.60 6.95
N ASP A 149 10.59 -14.52 7.65
CA ASP A 149 11.67 -14.50 8.63
C ASP A 149 11.25 -15.00 10.03
N TRP A 150 9.95 -15.18 10.25
CA TRP A 150 9.34 -15.59 11.51
C TRP A 150 8.41 -16.78 11.30
N VAL A 151 8.45 -17.71 12.25
CA VAL A 151 7.65 -18.94 12.18
C VAL A 151 6.96 -19.24 13.49
N VAL A 152 5.88 -20.00 13.42
CA VAL A 152 5.35 -20.77 14.54
C VAL A 152 5.67 -22.23 14.29
N GLU A 153 6.50 -22.80 15.13
CA GLU A 153 6.93 -24.19 15.06
C GLU A 153 6.25 -25.02 16.15
N SER A 154 5.61 -26.10 15.77
CA SER A 154 4.97 -27.07 16.65
C SER A 154 5.66 -28.43 16.52
N ASP A 155 5.19 -29.44 17.27
CA ASP A 155 5.68 -30.82 17.12
C ASP A 155 5.50 -31.39 15.71
N ALA A 156 4.59 -30.81 14.92
CA ALA A 156 4.36 -31.17 13.52
C ALA A 156 5.25 -30.38 12.51
N GLY A 157 6.21 -29.59 13.02
CA GLY A 157 7.06 -28.70 12.23
C GLY A 157 6.50 -27.28 12.12
N ILE A 158 6.92 -26.53 11.09
CA ILE A 158 6.49 -25.15 10.84
C ILE A 158 5.02 -25.14 10.40
N VAL A 159 4.15 -24.52 11.19
CA VAL A 159 2.69 -24.45 10.95
C VAL A 159 2.23 -23.09 10.48
N ALA A 160 3.00 -22.04 10.73
CA ALA A 160 2.75 -20.70 10.19
C ALA A 160 4.08 -19.97 9.97
N SER A 161 4.13 -19.11 8.96
CA SER A 161 5.29 -18.30 8.60
C SER A 161 4.86 -16.88 8.25
N GLY A 162 5.76 -15.91 8.39
CA GLY A 162 5.49 -14.55 8.00
C GLY A 162 6.62 -13.58 8.35
N GLY A 163 6.33 -12.31 8.17
CA GLY A 163 7.26 -11.21 8.44
C GLY A 163 6.61 -9.86 8.22
N TYR A 164 7.43 -8.83 8.14
CA TYR A 164 6.97 -7.50 7.77
C TYR A 164 7.95 -6.83 6.80
N LEU A 165 7.42 -6.08 5.86
CA LEU A 165 8.18 -5.38 4.83
C LEU A 165 8.34 -3.90 5.20
N CYS A 166 9.58 -3.39 5.14
CA CYS A 166 9.94 -2.02 5.50
C CYS A 166 10.20 -1.10 4.31
N HIS A 167 10.07 -1.58 3.08
CA HIS A 167 10.31 -0.77 1.88
C HIS A 167 9.11 0.08 1.45
N TYR A 168 8.00 0.00 2.19
CA TYR A 168 6.85 0.89 2.05
C TYR A 168 7.00 2.16 2.91
N ASN A 169 5.99 3.02 2.85
CA ASN A 169 6.00 4.31 3.53
C ASN A 169 6.31 4.20 5.03
N PRO A 170 7.41 4.80 5.52
CA PRO A 170 7.57 5.00 6.95
C PRO A 170 6.40 5.79 7.53
N PRO A 171 5.90 5.49 8.75
CA PRO A 171 6.50 4.57 9.72
C PRO A 171 6.02 3.13 9.63
N TYR A 172 5.35 2.71 8.58
CA TYR A 172 4.66 1.43 8.53
C TYR A 172 5.58 0.25 8.20
N GLY A 173 5.27 -0.93 8.78
CA GLY A 173 5.75 -2.24 8.37
C GLY A 173 4.57 -3.08 7.89
N ASP A 174 4.60 -3.53 6.64
CA ASP A 174 3.50 -4.27 6.00
C ASP A 174 3.62 -5.76 6.35
N ILE A 175 2.74 -6.24 7.23
CA ILE A 175 2.75 -7.62 7.72
C ILE A 175 2.18 -8.55 6.65
N TYR A 176 2.88 -9.65 6.43
CA TYR A 176 2.43 -10.78 5.62
C TYR A 176 2.55 -12.08 6.39
N MET A 177 1.70 -13.06 6.10
CA MET A 177 1.75 -14.37 6.73
C MET A 177 1.14 -15.46 5.87
N SER A 178 1.58 -16.68 6.09
CA SER A 178 0.95 -17.89 5.60
C SER A 178 0.71 -18.90 6.74
N VAL A 179 -0.25 -19.81 6.56
CA VAL A 179 -0.53 -20.89 7.48
C VAL A 179 -0.64 -22.19 6.69
N ALA A 180 0.13 -23.19 7.10
CA ALA A 180 0.10 -24.52 6.51
C ALA A 180 -1.34 -25.04 6.43
N GLU A 181 -1.71 -25.67 5.33
CA GLU A 181 -3.09 -26.08 5.08
C GLU A 181 -3.65 -26.97 6.21
N SER A 182 -2.86 -27.91 6.70
CA SER A 182 -3.20 -28.81 7.81
C SER A 182 -3.40 -28.09 9.15
N ALA A 183 -2.89 -26.85 9.29
CA ALA A 183 -2.96 -26.04 10.51
C ALA A 183 -3.99 -24.91 10.44
N ARG A 184 -4.69 -24.73 9.30
CA ARG A 184 -5.71 -23.69 9.15
C ARG A 184 -6.89 -23.88 10.09
N ARG A 185 -7.61 -22.78 10.39
CA ARG A 185 -8.79 -22.72 11.29
C ARG A 185 -8.53 -23.13 12.74
N ARG A 186 -7.26 -23.21 13.16
CA ARG A 186 -6.83 -23.53 14.52
C ARG A 186 -6.32 -22.33 15.32
N GLY A 187 -6.39 -21.11 14.74
CA GLY A 187 -5.97 -19.86 15.39
C GLY A 187 -4.54 -19.41 15.10
N TYR A 188 -3.73 -20.21 14.41
CA TYR A 188 -2.33 -19.88 14.10
C TYR A 188 -2.16 -18.57 13.34
N GLY A 189 -3.04 -18.27 12.37
CA GLY A 189 -2.98 -17.04 11.59
C GLY A 189 -3.11 -15.79 12.46
N SER A 190 -4.10 -15.73 13.35
CA SER A 190 -4.27 -14.57 14.22
C SER A 190 -3.18 -14.49 15.29
N TYR A 191 -2.69 -15.63 15.76
CA TYR A 191 -1.58 -15.68 16.71
C TYR A 191 -0.29 -15.16 16.08
N ILE A 192 0.11 -15.64 14.89
CA ILE A 192 1.33 -15.15 14.24
C ILE A 192 1.23 -13.66 13.90
N VAL A 193 0.07 -13.16 13.45
CA VAL A 193 -0.12 -11.72 13.22
C VAL A 193 0.07 -10.91 14.49
N GLN A 194 -0.47 -11.37 15.63
CA GLN A 194 -0.24 -10.74 16.94
C GLN A 194 1.25 -10.64 17.28
N GLU A 195 2.00 -11.73 17.10
CA GLU A 195 3.44 -11.73 17.36
C GLU A 195 4.22 -10.88 16.35
N LEU A 196 3.84 -10.91 15.08
CA LEU A 196 4.43 -10.05 14.07
C LEU A 196 4.16 -8.56 14.33
N LYS A 197 3.01 -8.19 14.90
CA LYS A 197 2.76 -6.81 15.36
C LYS A 197 3.78 -6.42 16.43
N ARG A 198 4.03 -7.29 17.41
CA ARG A 198 5.02 -7.04 18.48
C ARG A 198 6.40 -6.79 17.90
N VAL A 199 6.90 -7.71 17.06
CA VAL A 199 8.25 -7.55 16.47
C VAL A 199 8.35 -6.40 15.49
N THR A 200 7.27 -6.02 14.82
CA THR A 200 7.21 -4.82 13.96
C THR A 200 7.43 -3.55 14.79
N TYR A 201 6.80 -3.44 15.97
CA TYR A 201 7.04 -2.34 16.90
C TYR A 201 8.46 -2.34 17.46
N GLU A 202 9.01 -3.51 17.81
CA GLU A 202 10.39 -3.67 18.27
C GLU A 202 11.39 -3.22 17.18
N GLY A 203 11.05 -3.44 15.91
CA GLY A 203 11.78 -2.92 14.75
C GLY A 203 11.56 -1.43 14.45
N GLY A 204 10.87 -0.68 15.33
CA GLY A 204 10.62 0.76 15.18
C GLY A 204 9.58 1.12 14.12
N ARG A 205 8.73 0.15 13.71
CA ARG A 205 7.69 0.36 12.71
C ARG A 205 6.29 0.20 13.31
N LYS A 206 5.29 0.83 12.68
CA LYS A 206 3.88 0.63 12.99
C LYS A 206 3.32 -0.51 12.16
N PRO A 207 2.67 -1.51 12.76
CA PRO A 207 2.06 -2.60 12.00
C PRO A 207 0.98 -2.10 11.05
N ALA A 208 1.07 -2.52 9.81
CA ALA A 208 0.05 -2.38 8.79
C ALA A 208 -0.09 -3.73 8.07
N ALA A 209 -1.19 -3.92 7.38
CA ALA A 209 -1.40 -5.11 6.57
C ALA A 209 -2.40 -4.81 5.44
N ARG A 210 -2.48 -5.73 4.49
CA ARG A 210 -3.52 -5.73 3.47
C ARG A 210 -3.94 -7.14 3.13
N CYS A 211 -5.15 -7.28 2.63
CA CYS A 211 -5.58 -8.52 2.01
C CYS A 211 -6.42 -8.23 0.77
N ASN A 212 -6.50 -9.20 -0.14
CA ASN A 212 -7.43 -9.12 -1.27
C ASN A 212 -8.86 -8.92 -0.74
N ALA A 213 -9.66 -8.13 -1.45
CA ALA A 213 -11.03 -7.78 -1.04
C ALA A 213 -11.91 -9.00 -0.79
N ASP A 214 -11.71 -10.07 -1.56
CA ASP A 214 -12.48 -11.31 -1.47
C ASP A 214 -11.89 -12.32 -0.48
N ASN A 215 -10.73 -12.03 0.12
CA ASN A 215 -10.09 -12.94 1.08
C ASN A 215 -10.65 -12.75 2.51
N PHE A 216 -11.89 -13.22 2.72
CA PHE A 216 -12.57 -13.16 4.02
C PHE A 216 -11.80 -13.85 5.15
N ALA A 217 -11.03 -14.92 4.84
CA ALA A 217 -10.26 -15.64 5.85
C ALA A 217 -9.10 -14.78 6.37
N SER A 218 -8.36 -14.12 5.47
CA SER A 218 -7.30 -13.17 5.84
C SER A 218 -7.86 -11.99 6.62
N ARG A 219 -8.95 -11.38 6.13
CA ARG A 219 -9.65 -10.29 6.81
C ARG A 219 -9.98 -10.63 8.25
N ARG A 220 -10.68 -11.76 8.50
CA ARG A 220 -11.03 -12.20 9.86
C ARG A 220 -9.80 -12.49 10.73
N THR A 221 -8.72 -12.98 10.11
CA THR A 221 -7.45 -13.24 10.79
C THR A 221 -6.83 -11.94 11.31
N LEU A 222 -6.76 -10.91 10.47
CA LEU A 222 -6.24 -9.59 10.83
C LEU A 222 -7.12 -8.90 11.88
N GLU A 223 -8.45 -8.90 11.70
CA GLU A 223 -9.39 -8.33 12.66
C GLU A 223 -9.29 -9.00 14.04
N ARG A 224 -9.17 -10.34 14.09
CA ARG A 224 -8.99 -11.10 15.34
C ARG A 224 -7.67 -10.77 16.03
N ALA A 225 -6.63 -10.44 15.27
CA ALA A 225 -5.34 -10.00 15.82
C ALA A 225 -5.35 -8.51 16.24
N GLY A 226 -6.51 -7.83 16.21
CA GLY A 226 -6.69 -6.45 16.67
C GLY A 226 -6.33 -5.40 15.63
N MET A 227 -6.26 -5.76 14.35
CA MET A 227 -6.10 -4.79 13.27
C MET A 227 -7.47 -4.26 12.80
N PHE A 228 -7.55 -3.00 12.43
CA PHE A 228 -8.76 -2.34 11.92
C PHE A 228 -8.62 -1.97 10.46
N VAL A 229 -9.74 -2.02 9.76
CA VAL A 229 -9.81 -1.52 8.39
C VAL A 229 -9.63 -0.02 8.39
N CYS A 230 -8.59 0.48 7.72
CA CYS A 230 -8.31 1.92 7.57
C CYS A 230 -8.60 2.45 6.16
N GLY A 231 -8.78 1.59 5.18
CA GLY A 231 -9.05 1.99 3.81
C GLY A 231 -9.24 0.83 2.83
N ARG A 232 -9.30 1.21 1.56
CA ARG A 232 -9.39 0.29 0.42
C ARG A 232 -8.39 0.72 -0.64
N LEU A 233 -7.81 -0.22 -1.35
CA LEU A 233 -7.16 0.02 -2.63
C LEU A 233 -8.20 -0.14 -3.73
N LEU A 234 -8.40 0.91 -4.50
CA LEU A 234 -9.39 1.01 -5.57
C LEU A 234 -8.70 1.09 -6.91
N LEU A 235 -9.23 0.40 -7.90
CA LEU A 235 -8.82 0.50 -9.29
C LEU A 235 -10.00 0.96 -10.14
N GLY A 236 -9.81 1.98 -10.96
CA GLY A 236 -10.84 2.47 -11.87
C GLY A 236 -10.29 2.66 -13.29
N GLU A 237 -11.11 2.37 -14.28
CA GLU A 237 -10.79 2.64 -15.69
C GLU A 237 -10.94 4.13 -15.98
N VAL A 238 -9.99 4.73 -16.68
CA VAL A 238 -10.07 6.13 -17.10
C VAL A 238 -11.24 6.31 -18.07
N LYS A 239 -12.11 7.30 -17.81
CA LYS A 239 -13.22 7.66 -18.70
C LYS A 239 -12.68 8.07 -20.07
N ALA A 240 -13.29 7.56 -21.14
CA ALA A 240 -13.01 8.09 -22.47
C ALA A 240 -13.25 9.62 -22.50
N PRO A 241 -12.45 10.38 -23.26
CA PRO A 241 -12.72 11.79 -23.47
C PRO A 241 -14.17 11.96 -23.94
N ALA A 242 -14.90 12.91 -23.35
CA ALA A 242 -16.22 13.26 -23.86
C ALA A 242 -16.05 13.78 -25.30
N SER A 243 -16.68 13.11 -26.22
CA SER A 243 -16.73 13.48 -27.65
C SER A 243 -17.45 14.81 -27.87
#